data_f9b5c9cbd6b021ce1cc68891c143802d
#
_entry.id   f9b5c9cbd6b021ce1cc68891c143802d
#
_cell.length_a   1.000
_cell.length_b   1.000
_cell.length_c   1.000
_cell.angle_alpha   90.00
_cell.angle_beta   90.00
_cell.angle_gamma   90.00
#
_symmetry.space_group_name_H-M   'P 1'
#
loop_
_entity.id
_entity.type
_entity.pdbx_description
1 polymer ?
#
loop_
_entity_poly.entity_id
_entity_poly.type
_entity_poly.pdbx_seq_one_letter_code
_entity_poly.pdbx_strand_id
1 'polypeptide(L)'
;VNNIYNKAKALNNDMKKLKDIVAQQDNVRQSNNYINEDSTPQNMYNDTVNHAQSIIDQVANPTMSHDEIENAINNIKHAINALDGEHKLQQAKENANLLINSLNDLNAPQRDAINRLVNKAQTREKVAEQLQSAQALNDAMKHLRNSIQNQSTVRQESKYINASDDKKEQYNHAVREVENIINEQHPTLDKEIIKQLTDAVNQANNDLNGVELLDADKQNAHQSIPTLTHLNQAQQNVLNEKINSAVTRTEVAAIIGQAKLLDQVMENLEESIKDKEQVKQSSNYINEDPDVKETYDNAVNHVTEILNETVNPTLSIEDIEHACLLYTSDAADE
;
A
#
# COMPACT_ATOMS: atom_id res chain seq x y z
N VAL A 1 39.24 -46.80 -69.69
CA VAL A 1 38.07 -47.36 -68.97
C VAL A 1 38.27 -47.18 -67.45
N ASN A 2 39.38 -47.57 -66.85
CA ASN A 2 39.60 -47.44 -65.39
C ASN A 2 39.60 -46.01 -64.85
N ASN A 3 40.13 -45.01 -65.61
CA ASN A 3 40.15 -43.59 -65.17
C ASN A 3 38.73 -42.96 -65.15
N ILE A 4 37.87 -43.26 -66.14
CA ILE A 4 36.50 -42.79 -66.15
C ILE A 4 35.67 -43.43 -65.03
N TYR A 5 35.87 -44.75 -64.81
CA TYR A 5 35.19 -45.47 -63.72
C TYR A 5 35.56 -44.90 -62.36
N ASN A 6 36.86 -44.62 -62.10
CA ASN A 6 37.35 -44.07 -60.85
C ASN A 6 36.82 -42.62 -60.61
N LYS A 7 36.76 -41.80 -61.68
CA LYS A 7 36.18 -40.44 -61.60
C LYS A 7 34.64 -40.49 -61.28
N ALA A 8 33.92 -41.40 -61.96
CA ALA A 8 32.47 -41.60 -61.68
C ALA A 8 32.23 -42.11 -60.26
N LYS A 9 33.08 -43.01 -59.76
CA LYS A 9 32.99 -43.51 -58.36
C LYS A 9 33.26 -42.40 -57.36
N ALA A 10 34.28 -41.56 -57.60
CA ALA A 10 34.60 -40.40 -56.75
C ALA A 10 33.43 -39.42 -56.73
N LEU A 11 32.90 -39.02 -57.90
CA LEU A 11 31.77 -38.13 -58.00
C LEU A 11 30.53 -38.66 -57.24
N ASN A 12 30.24 -39.97 -57.40
CA ASN A 12 29.13 -40.60 -56.69
C ASN A 12 29.32 -40.57 -55.15
N ASN A 13 30.56 -40.74 -54.65
CA ASN A 13 30.85 -40.63 -53.24
C ASN A 13 30.66 -39.21 -52.73
N ASP A 14 31.05 -38.20 -53.50
CA ASP A 14 30.90 -36.80 -53.12
C ASP A 14 29.43 -36.37 -53.13
N MET A 15 28.64 -36.79 -54.14
CA MET A 15 27.20 -36.59 -54.12
C MET A 15 26.52 -37.26 -52.98
N LYS A 16 26.98 -38.43 -52.56
CA LYS A 16 26.46 -39.09 -51.33
C LYS A 16 26.73 -38.23 -50.08
N LYS A 17 27.96 -37.72 -49.90
CA LYS A 17 28.32 -36.82 -48.78
C LYS A 17 27.45 -35.55 -48.80
N LEU A 18 27.23 -34.96 -50.01
CA LEU A 18 26.38 -33.78 -50.12
C LEU A 18 24.94 -34.05 -49.70
N LYS A 19 24.36 -35.18 -50.14
CA LYS A 19 23.02 -35.61 -49.72
C LYS A 19 22.94 -35.89 -48.25
N ASP A 20 23.94 -36.52 -47.67
CA ASP A 20 24.00 -36.86 -46.22
C ASP A 20 24.07 -35.58 -45.39
N ILE A 21 24.83 -34.55 -45.77
CA ILE A 21 24.91 -33.29 -45.00
C ILE A 21 23.64 -32.47 -45.15
N VAL A 22 23.01 -32.41 -46.32
CA VAL A 22 21.74 -31.72 -46.54
C VAL A 22 20.61 -32.41 -45.78
N ALA A 23 20.62 -33.76 -45.65
CA ALA A 23 19.64 -34.52 -44.87
C ALA A 23 19.65 -34.17 -43.36
N GLN A 24 20.74 -33.55 -42.84
CA GLN A 24 20.84 -33.06 -41.47
C GLN A 24 20.18 -31.71 -41.25
N GLN A 25 19.63 -31.06 -42.26
CA GLN A 25 19.14 -29.68 -42.19
C GLN A 25 18.10 -29.46 -41.06
N ASP A 26 17.21 -30.41 -40.86
CA ASP A 26 16.18 -30.27 -39.82
C ASP A 26 16.77 -30.39 -38.41
N ASN A 27 17.74 -31.27 -38.23
CA ASN A 27 18.47 -31.39 -36.95
C ASN A 27 19.22 -30.10 -36.63
N VAL A 28 19.88 -29.48 -37.62
CA VAL A 28 20.61 -28.21 -37.42
C VAL A 28 19.63 -27.09 -37.10
N ARG A 29 18.50 -26.96 -37.83
CA ARG A 29 17.47 -25.95 -37.57
C ARG A 29 16.78 -26.08 -36.22
N GLN A 30 16.76 -27.28 -35.66
CA GLN A 30 16.22 -27.55 -34.30
C GLN A 30 17.26 -27.42 -33.21
N SER A 31 18.53 -27.21 -33.53
CA SER A 31 19.60 -27.04 -32.55
C SER A 31 19.56 -25.66 -31.85
N ASN A 32 20.05 -25.61 -30.61
CA ASN A 32 20.19 -24.37 -29.86
C ASN A 32 21.08 -23.34 -30.60
N ASN A 33 22.10 -23.83 -31.35
CA ASN A 33 22.99 -22.98 -32.14
C ASN A 33 22.25 -22.26 -33.26
N TYR A 34 21.26 -22.90 -33.89
CA TYR A 34 20.46 -22.26 -34.93
C TYR A 34 19.32 -21.41 -34.34
N ILE A 35 18.55 -21.95 -33.40
CA ILE A 35 17.35 -21.28 -32.84
C ILE A 35 17.72 -19.94 -32.19
N ASN A 36 18.83 -19.89 -31.46
CA ASN A 36 19.25 -18.72 -30.70
C ASN A 36 20.24 -17.82 -31.50
N GLU A 37 20.47 -18.14 -32.77
CA GLU A 37 21.36 -17.35 -33.63
C GLU A 37 20.65 -16.09 -34.16
N ASP A 38 21.45 -15.12 -34.62
CA ASP A 38 20.96 -13.93 -35.33
C ASP A 38 20.52 -14.31 -36.74
N SER A 39 19.66 -13.51 -37.35
CA SER A 39 19.08 -13.81 -38.67
C SER A 39 20.13 -13.90 -39.79
N THR A 40 21.26 -13.19 -39.71
CA THR A 40 22.28 -13.20 -40.75
C THR A 40 22.97 -14.57 -40.86
N PRO A 41 23.55 -15.18 -39.80
CA PRO A 41 24.12 -16.53 -39.89
C PRO A 41 23.05 -17.59 -40.22
N GLN A 42 21.81 -17.47 -39.70
CA GLN A 42 20.72 -18.37 -40.06
C GLN A 42 20.44 -18.36 -41.55
N ASN A 43 20.36 -17.15 -42.18
CA ASN A 43 20.16 -16.98 -43.62
C ASN A 43 21.34 -17.54 -44.41
N MET A 44 22.57 -17.28 -43.98
CA MET A 44 23.75 -17.85 -44.61
C MET A 44 23.70 -19.40 -44.66
N TYR A 45 23.36 -20.03 -43.51
CA TYR A 45 23.17 -21.48 -43.46
C TYR A 45 22.08 -21.94 -44.43
N ASN A 46 20.89 -21.30 -44.41
CA ASN A 46 19.78 -21.64 -45.28
C ASN A 46 20.14 -21.50 -46.75
N ASP A 47 20.86 -20.46 -47.14
CA ASP A 47 21.31 -20.23 -48.54
C ASP A 47 22.30 -21.29 -49.00
N THR A 48 23.25 -21.72 -48.14
CA THR A 48 24.18 -22.82 -48.48
C THR A 48 23.47 -24.14 -48.64
N VAL A 49 22.48 -24.44 -47.80
CA VAL A 49 21.64 -25.66 -47.89
C VAL A 49 20.78 -25.62 -49.18
N ASN A 50 20.16 -24.50 -49.49
CA ASN A 50 19.34 -24.29 -50.69
C ASN A 50 20.19 -24.46 -51.94
N HIS A 51 21.42 -23.89 -51.95
CA HIS A 51 22.35 -24.08 -53.10
C HIS A 51 22.74 -25.54 -53.24
N ALA A 52 23.09 -26.24 -52.17
CA ALA A 52 23.42 -27.67 -52.22
C ALA A 52 22.23 -28.52 -52.69
N GLN A 53 21.02 -28.21 -52.25
CA GLN A 53 19.80 -28.87 -52.70
C GLN A 53 19.59 -28.64 -54.22
N SER A 54 19.84 -27.43 -54.73
CA SER A 54 19.75 -27.15 -56.17
C SER A 54 20.74 -27.99 -57.00
N ILE A 55 21.93 -28.30 -56.47
CA ILE A 55 22.90 -29.20 -57.12
C ILE A 55 22.38 -30.64 -57.14
N ILE A 56 21.77 -31.11 -56.01
CA ILE A 56 21.22 -32.45 -55.91
C ILE A 56 20.06 -32.68 -56.85
N ASP A 57 19.22 -31.65 -57.07
CA ASP A 57 18.00 -31.71 -57.87
C ASP A 57 18.21 -31.47 -59.36
N GLN A 58 19.45 -31.24 -59.85
CA GLN A 58 19.80 -31.06 -61.24
C GLN A 58 19.53 -32.38 -62.03
N VAL A 59 18.59 -32.32 -62.97
CA VAL A 59 18.22 -33.45 -63.84
C VAL A 59 18.70 -33.26 -65.24
N ALA A 60 18.53 -32.06 -65.82
CA ALA A 60 18.84 -31.79 -67.24
C ALA A 60 20.33 -31.61 -67.54
N ASN A 61 21.04 -30.89 -66.66
CA ASN A 61 22.48 -30.62 -66.78
C ASN A 61 23.15 -30.83 -65.41
N PRO A 62 23.33 -32.06 -64.93
CA PRO A 62 23.93 -32.29 -63.62
C PRO A 62 25.38 -31.90 -63.60
N THR A 63 25.85 -31.33 -62.49
CA THR A 63 27.27 -31.05 -62.34
C THR A 63 28.12 -32.31 -62.35
N MET A 64 29.20 -32.26 -63.09
CA MET A 64 30.25 -33.28 -63.15
C MET A 64 31.53 -32.84 -62.42
N SER A 65 31.46 -31.67 -61.75
CA SER A 65 32.60 -31.09 -61.07
C SER A 65 32.68 -31.60 -59.63
N HIS A 66 33.77 -32.31 -59.33
CA HIS A 66 34.13 -32.69 -57.95
C HIS A 66 34.29 -31.45 -57.04
N ASP A 67 34.99 -30.42 -57.57
CA ASP A 67 35.25 -29.20 -56.77
C ASP A 67 33.99 -28.41 -56.43
N GLU A 68 32.99 -28.39 -57.32
CA GLU A 68 31.70 -27.72 -57.09
C GLU A 68 30.94 -28.38 -55.93
N ILE A 69 30.89 -29.71 -55.94
CA ILE A 69 30.21 -30.51 -54.90
C ILE A 69 30.95 -30.37 -53.58
N GLU A 70 32.30 -30.45 -53.59
CA GLU A 70 33.12 -30.31 -52.39
C GLU A 70 33.02 -28.89 -51.78
N ASN A 71 32.99 -27.86 -52.62
CA ASN A 71 32.76 -26.48 -52.19
C ASN A 71 31.36 -26.31 -51.56
N ALA A 72 30.33 -26.89 -52.11
CA ALA A 72 29.00 -26.85 -51.51
C ALA A 72 28.96 -27.52 -50.12
N ILE A 73 29.61 -28.68 -49.97
CA ILE A 73 29.76 -29.37 -48.68
C ILE A 73 30.52 -28.49 -47.67
N ASN A 74 31.63 -27.89 -48.10
CA ASN A 74 32.44 -27.03 -47.21
C ASN A 74 31.72 -25.75 -46.83
N ASN A 75 30.95 -25.13 -47.72
CA ASN A 75 30.15 -23.97 -47.43
C ASN A 75 29.08 -24.29 -46.33
N ILE A 76 28.39 -25.43 -46.44
CA ILE A 76 27.45 -25.85 -45.38
C ILE A 76 28.19 -26.05 -44.03
N LYS A 77 29.33 -26.74 -44.04
CA LYS A 77 30.15 -26.95 -42.81
C LYS A 77 30.59 -25.61 -42.21
N HIS A 78 31.04 -24.67 -43.02
CA HIS A 78 31.42 -23.35 -42.53
C HIS A 78 30.23 -22.59 -41.95
N ALA A 79 29.08 -22.65 -42.60
CA ALA A 79 27.87 -22.00 -42.12
C ALA A 79 27.38 -22.63 -40.79
N ILE A 80 27.44 -23.97 -40.64
CA ILE A 80 27.16 -24.66 -39.37
C ILE A 80 28.12 -24.20 -38.27
N ASN A 81 29.42 -24.14 -38.56
CA ASN A 81 30.44 -23.74 -37.56
C ASN A 81 30.33 -22.23 -37.20
N ALA A 82 29.69 -21.42 -38.01
CA ALA A 82 29.45 -20.00 -37.77
C ALA A 82 28.20 -19.78 -36.86
N LEU A 83 27.39 -20.80 -36.66
CA LEU A 83 26.23 -20.72 -35.73
C LEU A 83 26.74 -20.76 -34.28
N ASP A 84 26.46 -19.70 -33.52
CA ASP A 84 26.91 -19.49 -32.13
C ASP A 84 25.75 -19.21 -31.17
N GLY A 85 24.54 -19.68 -31.52
CA GLY A 85 23.31 -19.37 -30.78
C GLY A 85 23.32 -19.87 -29.34
N GLU A 86 23.99 -21.01 -29.05
CA GLU A 86 24.08 -21.51 -27.67
C GLU A 86 24.87 -20.56 -26.78
N HIS A 87 26.00 -20.04 -27.26
CA HIS A 87 26.79 -19.03 -26.52
C HIS A 87 25.98 -17.72 -26.36
N LYS A 88 25.27 -17.29 -27.40
CA LYS A 88 24.40 -16.08 -27.33
C LYS A 88 23.26 -16.27 -26.32
N LEU A 89 22.67 -17.44 -26.24
CA LEU A 89 21.68 -17.76 -25.20
C LEU A 89 22.29 -17.66 -23.81
N GLN A 90 23.48 -18.22 -23.62
CA GLN A 90 24.18 -18.15 -22.33
C GLN A 90 24.49 -16.68 -21.93
N GLN A 91 25.01 -15.89 -22.86
CA GLN A 91 25.25 -14.45 -22.64
C GLN A 91 23.94 -13.70 -22.29
N ALA A 92 22.84 -14.02 -22.99
CA ALA A 92 21.54 -13.40 -22.70
C ALA A 92 21.07 -13.73 -21.28
N LYS A 93 21.24 -14.98 -20.81
CA LYS A 93 20.92 -15.39 -19.44
C LYS A 93 21.77 -14.67 -18.40
N GLU A 94 23.08 -14.57 -18.62
CA GLU A 94 24.00 -13.87 -17.71
C GLU A 94 23.64 -12.40 -17.57
N ASN A 95 23.41 -11.72 -18.70
CA ASN A 95 23.01 -10.32 -18.73
C ASN A 95 21.65 -10.11 -18.04
N ALA A 96 20.67 -10.96 -18.31
CA ALA A 96 19.36 -10.91 -17.67
C ALA A 96 19.45 -11.09 -16.15
N ASN A 97 20.22 -12.07 -15.68
CA ASN A 97 20.42 -12.31 -14.25
C ASN A 97 21.09 -11.10 -13.56
N LEU A 98 22.08 -10.46 -14.20
CA LEU A 98 22.71 -9.24 -13.67
C LEU A 98 21.70 -8.09 -13.55
N LEU A 99 20.88 -7.88 -14.58
CA LEU A 99 19.82 -6.86 -14.55
C LEU A 99 18.76 -7.15 -13.49
N ILE A 100 18.29 -8.40 -13.38
CA ILE A 100 17.30 -8.81 -12.38
C ILE A 100 17.85 -8.60 -10.96
N ASN A 101 19.12 -8.90 -10.73
CA ASN A 101 19.75 -8.69 -9.42
C ASN A 101 19.90 -7.21 -9.06
N SER A 102 19.85 -6.29 -10.03
CA SER A 102 19.84 -4.85 -9.82
C SER A 102 18.44 -4.26 -9.54
N LEU A 103 17.37 -5.05 -9.69
CA LEU A 103 16.00 -4.65 -9.42
C LEU A 103 15.75 -4.62 -7.90
N ASN A 104 15.90 -3.44 -7.29
CA ASN A 104 15.96 -3.26 -5.84
C ASN A 104 14.60 -3.39 -5.14
N ASP A 105 13.49 -3.17 -5.85
CA ASP A 105 12.16 -3.25 -5.25
C ASP A 105 11.64 -4.69 -5.12
N LEU A 106 12.18 -5.63 -5.90
CA LEU A 106 11.91 -7.06 -5.72
C LEU A 106 12.43 -7.56 -4.36
N ASN A 107 11.73 -8.47 -3.71
CA ASN A 107 12.28 -9.22 -2.57
C ASN A 107 13.26 -10.32 -3.05
N ALA A 108 14.04 -10.90 -2.15
CA ALA A 108 15.01 -11.93 -2.50
C ALA A 108 14.37 -13.19 -3.11
N PRO A 109 13.27 -13.76 -2.54
CA PRO A 109 12.60 -14.90 -3.13
C PRO A 109 12.09 -14.67 -4.56
N GLN A 110 11.60 -13.44 -4.87
CA GLN A 110 11.17 -13.07 -6.22
C GLN A 110 12.36 -13.08 -7.19
N ARG A 111 13.47 -12.41 -6.85
CA ARG A 111 14.68 -12.42 -7.69
C ARG A 111 15.19 -13.84 -7.94
N ASP A 112 15.27 -14.67 -6.90
CA ASP A 112 15.74 -16.05 -7.01
C ASP A 112 14.83 -16.90 -7.90
N ALA A 113 13.52 -16.74 -7.78
CA ALA A 113 12.56 -17.46 -8.61
C ALA A 113 12.65 -17.06 -10.09
N ILE A 114 12.78 -15.75 -10.36
CA ILE A 114 12.89 -15.24 -11.73
C ILE A 114 14.23 -15.67 -12.35
N ASN A 115 15.35 -15.58 -11.60
CA ASN A 115 16.65 -16.06 -12.08
C ASN A 115 16.62 -17.56 -12.44
N ARG A 116 15.89 -18.38 -11.67
CA ARG A 116 15.68 -19.80 -12.01
C ARG A 116 14.89 -19.95 -13.32
N LEU A 117 13.87 -19.10 -13.57
CA LEU A 117 13.11 -19.13 -14.83
C LEU A 117 13.99 -18.72 -16.01
N VAL A 118 14.81 -17.68 -15.87
CA VAL A 118 15.78 -17.27 -16.88
C VAL A 118 16.77 -18.40 -17.20
N ASN A 119 17.31 -19.08 -16.19
CA ASN A 119 18.29 -20.15 -16.38
C ASN A 119 17.69 -21.37 -17.07
N LYS A 120 16.38 -21.65 -16.88
CA LYS A 120 15.65 -22.72 -17.54
C LYS A 120 15.21 -22.38 -18.98
N ALA A 121 15.24 -21.12 -19.37
CA ALA A 121 14.82 -20.70 -20.70
C ALA A 121 15.66 -21.35 -21.80
N GLN A 122 15.02 -21.78 -22.88
CA GLN A 122 15.65 -22.47 -24.01
C GLN A 122 15.89 -21.53 -25.19
N THR A 123 15.31 -20.33 -25.16
CA THR A 123 15.44 -19.34 -26.22
C THR A 123 15.75 -17.95 -25.66
N ARG A 124 16.43 -17.13 -26.46
CA ARG A 124 16.74 -15.72 -26.15
C ARG A 124 15.47 -14.88 -25.97
N GLU A 125 14.43 -15.16 -26.77
CA GLU A 125 13.12 -14.52 -26.61
C GLU A 125 12.53 -14.83 -25.22
N LYS A 126 12.62 -16.09 -24.79
CA LYS A 126 12.09 -16.48 -23.47
C LYS A 126 12.86 -15.82 -22.34
N VAL A 127 14.18 -15.64 -22.48
CA VAL A 127 14.99 -14.86 -21.53
C VAL A 127 14.51 -13.41 -21.49
N ALA A 128 14.29 -12.78 -22.66
CA ALA A 128 13.81 -11.41 -22.75
C ALA A 128 12.41 -11.22 -22.13
N GLU A 129 11.49 -12.17 -22.33
CA GLU A 129 10.16 -12.18 -21.70
C GLU A 129 10.27 -12.23 -20.17
N GLN A 130 11.15 -13.09 -19.62
CA GLN A 130 11.35 -13.16 -18.17
C GLN A 130 11.93 -11.86 -17.60
N LEU A 131 12.88 -11.25 -18.29
CA LEU A 131 13.43 -9.95 -17.89
C LEU A 131 12.37 -8.84 -17.91
N GLN A 132 11.57 -8.77 -18.97
CA GLN A 132 10.48 -7.80 -19.06
C GLN A 132 9.44 -8.01 -17.93
N SER A 133 9.09 -9.25 -17.64
CA SER A 133 8.19 -9.59 -16.54
C SER A 133 8.78 -9.19 -15.18
N ALA A 134 10.08 -9.39 -14.99
CA ALA A 134 10.79 -8.97 -13.77
C ALA A 134 10.77 -7.46 -13.58
N GLN A 135 10.99 -6.69 -14.65
CA GLN A 135 10.93 -5.22 -14.61
C GLN A 135 9.51 -4.74 -14.23
N ALA A 136 8.49 -5.31 -14.87
CA ALA A 136 7.09 -4.97 -14.57
C ALA A 136 6.70 -5.33 -13.11
N LEU A 137 7.19 -6.46 -12.60
CA LEU A 137 6.98 -6.86 -11.21
C LEU A 137 7.71 -5.91 -10.25
N ASN A 138 8.96 -5.52 -10.58
CA ASN A 138 9.72 -4.54 -9.79
C ASN A 138 8.97 -3.21 -9.67
N ASP A 139 8.40 -2.71 -10.76
CA ASP A 139 7.62 -1.47 -10.75
C ASP A 139 6.36 -1.62 -9.88
N ALA A 140 5.67 -2.76 -9.98
CA ALA A 140 4.53 -3.07 -9.12
C ALA A 140 4.94 -3.12 -7.64
N MET A 141 6.06 -3.77 -7.30
CA MET A 141 6.60 -3.84 -5.93
C MET A 141 7.03 -2.47 -5.40
N LYS A 142 7.56 -1.59 -6.24
CA LYS A 142 7.86 -0.20 -5.88
C LYS A 142 6.59 0.54 -5.44
N HIS A 143 5.50 0.44 -6.21
CA HIS A 143 4.22 1.04 -5.84
C HIS A 143 3.65 0.43 -4.56
N LEU A 144 3.79 -0.89 -4.39
CA LEU A 144 3.37 -1.60 -3.18
C LEU A 144 4.10 -1.06 -1.93
N ARG A 145 5.43 -0.94 -1.98
CA ARG A 145 6.23 -0.40 -0.87
C ARG A 145 5.86 1.05 -0.55
N ASN A 146 5.66 1.87 -1.58
CA ASN A 146 5.27 3.25 -1.43
C ASN A 146 3.90 3.40 -0.77
N SER A 147 2.96 2.47 -1.03
CA SER A 147 1.60 2.53 -0.47
C SER A 147 1.56 2.46 1.06
N ILE A 148 2.56 1.84 1.70
CA ILE A 148 2.67 1.73 3.16
C ILE A 148 3.80 2.57 3.77
N GLN A 149 4.56 3.30 2.96
CA GLN A 149 5.71 4.07 3.42
C GLN A 149 5.37 5.05 4.53
N ASN A 150 4.19 5.67 4.45
CA ASN A 150 3.70 6.68 5.39
C ASN A 150 2.75 6.11 6.45
N GLN A 151 2.67 4.79 6.65
CA GLN A 151 1.70 4.16 7.55
C GLN A 151 1.76 4.68 8.99
N SER A 152 2.96 4.97 9.50
CA SER A 152 3.14 5.53 10.84
C SER A 152 2.59 6.96 10.95
N THR A 153 2.74 7.77 9.92
CA THR A 153 2.18 9.12 9.83
C THR A 153 0.66 9.08 9.73
N VAL A 154 0.12 8.21 8.86
CA VAL A 154 -1.33 8.03 8.71
C VAL A 154 -2.00 7.69 10.04
N ARG A 155 -1.37 6.81 10.85
CA ARG A 155 -1.91 6.44 12.18
C ARG A 155 -1.90 7.58 13.21
N GLN A 156 -1.18 8.66 12.96
CA GLN A 156 -1.14 9.86 13.80
C GLN A 156 -2.08 10.97 13.30
N GLU A 157 -2.64 10.82 12.11
CA GLU A 157 -3.56 11.80 11.54
C GLU A 157 -4.97 11.65 12.09
N SER A 158 -5.70 12.77 12.14
CA SER A 158 -7.09 12.82 12.62
C SER A 158 -8.01 11.83 11.89
N LYS A 159 -7.79 11.64 10.58
CA LYS A 159 -8.58 10.69 9.77
C LYS A 159 -8.50 9.26 10.28
N TYR A 160 -7.36 8.85 10.87
CA TYR A 160 -7.18 7.52 11.47
C TYR A 160 -7.56 7.50 12.95
N ILE A 161 -7.06 8.48 13.74
CA ILE A 161 -7.29 8.51 15.21
C ILE A 161 -8.79 8.46 15.52
N ASN A 162 -9.58 9.24 14.79
CA ASN A 162 -11.01 9.41 15.00
C ASN A 162 -11.90 8.49 14.15
N ALA A 163 -11.30 7.66 13.27
CA ALA A 163 -12.06 6.74 12.43
C ALA A 163 -12.82 5.69 13.27
N SER A 164 -13.87 5.14 12.68
CA SER A 164 -14.55 3.95 13.23
C SER A 164 -13.62 2.74 13.25
N ASP A 165 -13.86 1.82 14.19
CA ASP A 165 -12.97 0.67 14.40
C ASP A 165 -12.91 -0.26 13.18
N ASP A 166 -14.01 -0.41 12.44
CA ASP A 166 -14.06 -1.17 11.19
C ASP A 166 -13.15 -0.57 10.11
N LYS A 167 -13.10 0.77 9.98
CA LYS A 167 -12.23 1.46 9.01
C LYS A 167 -10.76 1.38 9.40
N LYS A 168 -10.45 1.50 10.69
CA LYS A 168 -9.09 1.27 11.21
C LYS A 168 -8.62 -0.16 10.92
N GLU A 169 -9.48 -1.15 11.17
CA GLU A 169 -9.12 -2.56 10.94
C GLU A 169 -8.96 -2.87 9.45
N GLN A 170 -9.81 -2.33 8.57
CA GLN A 170 -9.65 -2.46 7.11
C GLN A 170 -8.30 -1.90 6.65
N TYR A 171 -7.91 -0.70 7.12
CA TYR A 171 -6.60 -0.12 6.80
C TYR A 171 -5.45 -0.97 7.34
N ASN A 172 -5.51 -1.37 8.62
CA ASN A 172 -4.48 -2.19 9.23
C ASN A 172 -4.33 -3.56 8.58
N HIS A 173 -5.45 -4.18 8.17
CA HIS A 173 -5.44 -5.44 7.44
C HIS A 173 -4.75 -5.27 6.08
N ALA A 174 -5.12 -4.26 5.30
CA ALA A 174 -4.50 -4.00 4.00
C ALA A 174 -2.98 -3.76 4.11
N VAL A 175 -2.54 -3.00 5.14
CA VAL A 175 -1.11 -2.79 5.42
C VAL A 175 -0.41 -4.11 5.75
N ARG A 176 -1.00 -4.97 6.60
CA ARG A 176 -0.41 -6.28 6.94
C ARG A 176 -0.25 -7.18 5.72
N GLU A 177 -1.23 -7.20 4.81
CA GLU A 177 -1.13 -8.00 3.58
C GLU A 177 0.04 -7.52 2.69
N VAL A 178 0.27 -6.21 2.61
CA VAL A 178 1.44 -5.66 1.90
C VAL A 178 2.74 -6.06 2.60
N GLU A 179 2.81 -5.96 3.93
CA GLU A 179 3.98 -6.38 4.71
C GLU A 179 4.28 -7.88 4.53
N ASN A 180 3.25 -8.72 4.44
CA ASN A 180 3.38 -10.15 4.17
C ASN A 180 4.04 -10.40 2.82
N ILE A 181 3.66 -9.69 1.76
CA ILE A 181 4.29 -9.80 0.43
C ILE A 181 5.75 -9.32 0.47
N ILE A 182 6.02 -8.19 1.13
CA ILE A 182 7.39 -7.65 1.20
C ILE A 182 8.34 -8.64 1.90
N ASN A 183 7.85 -9.38 2.90
CA ASN A 183 8.63 -10.28 3.74
C ASN A 183 8.38 -11.77 3.44
N GLU A 184 7.67 -12.11 2.35
CA GLU A 184 7.33 -13.49 2.00
C GLU A 184 8.56 -14.36 1.74
N GLN A 185 8.44 -15.66 2.04
CA GLN A 185 9.45 -16.67 1.71
C GLN A 185 9.09 -17.43 0.42
N HIS A 186 7.81 -17.47 0.05
CA HIS A 186 7.30 -18.05 -1.17
C HIS A 186 6.92 -16.92 -2.13
N PRO A 187 7.63 -16.77 -3.28
CA PRO A 187 7.53 -15.57 -4.08
C PRO A 187 6.19 -15.45 -4.81
N THR A 188 5.54 -14.31 -4.67
CA THR A 188 4.44 -13.88 -5.52
C THR A 188 5.01 -13.21 -6.76
N LEU A 189 4.82 -13.81 -7.94
CA LEU A 189 5.34 -13.31 -9.22
C LEU A 189 4.25 -12.65 -10.07
N ASP A 190 2.99 -12.73 -9.68
CA ASP A 190 1.87 -12.11 -10.37
C ASP A 190 1.75 -10.63 -10.00
N LYS A 191 2.12 -9.75 -10.94
CA LYS A 191 2.05 -8.30 -10.77
C LYS A 191 0.62 -7.78 -10.53
N GLU A 192 -0.41 -8.50 -11.00
CA GLU A 192 -1.81 -8.08 -10.80
C GLU A 192 -2.25 -8.27 -9.35
N ILE A 193 -1.79 -9.34 -8.69
CA ILE A 193 -1.99 -9.53 -7.23
C ILE A 193 -1.32 -8.39 -6.47
N ILE A 194 -0.08 -8.04 -6.81
CA ILE A 194 0.66 -6.95 -6.19
C ILE A 194 -0.07 -5.61 -6.36
N LYS A 195 -0.58 -5.35 -7.55
CA LYS A 195 -1.37 -4.14 -7.84
C LYS A 195 -2.66 -4.09 -7.03
N GLN A 196 -3.40 -5.20 -6.94
CA GLN A 196 -4.63 -5.27 -6.14
C GLN A 196 -4.38 -4.95 -4.67
N LEU A 197 -3.28 -5.42 -4.09
CA LEU A 197 -2.90 -5.10 -2.71
C LEU A 197 -2.53 -3.62 -2.55
N THR A 198 -1.84 -3.03 -3.52
CA THR A 198 -1.56 -1.59 -3.55
C THR A 198 -2.85 -0.77 -3.57
N ASP A 199 -3.78 -1.14 -4.45
CA ASP A 199 -5.07 -0.46 -4.58
C ASP A 199 -5.91 -0.62 -3.30
N ALA A 200 -5.86 -1.79 -2.64
CA ALA A 200 -6.56 -2.04 -1.39
C ALA A 200 -6.08 -1.13 -0.24
N VAL A 201 -4.77 -0.92 -0.09
CA VAL A 201 -4.22 0.02 0.91
C VAL A 201 -4.66 1.44 0.60
N ASN A 202 -4.54 1.88 -0.66
CA ASN A 202 -4.91 3.22 -1.05
C ASN A 202 -6.40 3.47 -0.82
N GLN A 203 -7.26 2.49 -1.15
CA GLN A 203 -8.69 2.58 -0.91
C GLN A 203 -9.01 2.64 0.58
N ALA A 204 -8.42 1.73 1.39
CA ALA A 204 -8.64 1.72 2.83
C ALA A 204 -8.16 3.01 3.52
N ASN A 205 -7.06 3.62 3.03
CA ASN A 205 -6.58 4.92 3.51
C ASN A 205 -7.56 6.06 3.16
N ASN A 206 -8.15 6.03 1.96
CA ASN A 206 -9.15 7.02 1.55
C ASN A 206 -10.49 6.85 2.27
N ASP A 207 -10.82 5.62 2.70
CA ASP A 207 -12.05 5.29 3.40
C ASP A 207 -12.01 5.60 4.90
N LEU A 208 -10.85 6.04 5.44
CA LEU A 208 -10.74 6.50 6.82
C LEU A 208 -11.62 7.73 7.04
N ASN A 209 -12.58 7.61 7.94
CA ASN A 209 -13.68 8.56 8.14
C ASN A 209 -13.54 9.39 9.44
N GLY A 210 -12.34 9.46 10.01
CA GLY A 210 -12.16 10.06 11.35
C GLY A 210 -12.39 11.58 11.38
N VAL A 211 -12.12 12.28 10.29
CA VAL A 211 -12.38 13.74 10.22
C VAL A 211 -13.88 14.01 10.24
N GLU A 212 -14.63 13.30 9.40
CA GLU A 212 -16.08 13.43 9.28
C GLU A 212 -16.78 13.07 10.59
N LEU A 213 -16.32 12.00 11.27
CA LEU A 213 -16.88 11.59 12.55
C LEU A 213 -16.58 12.59 13.68
N LEU A 214 -15.36 13.14 13.73
CA LEU A 214 -15.02 14.19 14.70
C LEU A 214 -15.87 15.44 14.48
N ASP A 215 -16.03 15.87 13.23
CA ASP A 215 -16.85 17.05 12.90
C ASP A 215 -18.33 16.81 13.26
N ALA A 216 -18.86 15.62 12.98
CA ALA A 216 -20.21 15.26 13.37
C ALA A 216 -20.41 15.27 14.90
N ASP A 217 -19.45 14.70 15.65
CA ASP A 217 -19.49 14.68 17.11
C ASP A 217 -19.42 16.12 17.68
N LYS A 218 -18.58 16.99 17.12
CA LYS A 218 -18.54 18.43 17.51
C LYS A 218 -19.86 19.14 17.23
N GLN A 219 -20.45 18.93 16.05
CA GLN A 219 -21.76 19.50 15.72
C GLN A 219 -22.84 19.05 16.69
N ASN A 220 -22.90 17.76 16.99
CA ASN A 220 -23.84 17.19 17.95
C ASN A 220 -23.61 17.77 19.37
N ALA A 221 -22.35 17.95 19.77
CA ALA A 221 -21.98 18.55 21.04
C ALA A 221 -22.45 20.01 21.11
N HIS A 222 -22.20 20.83 20.08
CA HIS A 222 -22.69 22.22 20.03
C HIS A 222 -24.23 22.32 20.11
N GLN A 223 -24.93 21.36 19.52
CA GLN A 223 -26.40 21.31 19.63
C GLN A 223 -26.87 20.91 21.02
N SER A 224 -26.07 20.12 21.75
CA SER A 224 -26.41 19.64 23.08
C SER A 224 -26.18 20.70 24.18
N ILE A 225 -25.17 21.59 24.08
CA ILE A 225 -24.86 22.58 25.09
C ILE A 225 -26.04 23.51 25.40
N PRO A 226 -26.79 24.08 24.44
CA PRO A 226 -27.95 24.94 24.73
C PRO A 226 -29.12 24.20 25.42
N THR A 227 -29.15 22.87 25.40
CA THR A 227 -30.20 22.07 26.08
C THR A 227 -29.93 21.91 27.58
N LEU A 228 -28.71 22.24 28.02
CA LEU A 228 -28.30 22.26 29.43
C LEU A 228 -28.69 23.62 30.01
N THR A 229 -29.91 23.70 30.55
CA THR A 229 -30.61 24.97 30.85
C THR A 229 -30.16 25.64 32.14
N HIS A 230 -29.49 24.91 33.03
CA HIS A 230 -28.95 25.46 34.28
C HIS A 230 -27.55 26.08 34.11
N LEU A 231 -26.89 25.83 32.97
CA LEU A 231 -25.63 26.48 32.65
C LEU A 231 -25.82 27.96 32.29
N ASN A 232 -25.05 28.87 32.94
CA ASN A 232 -25.02 30.25 32.50
C ASN A 232 -24.34 30.39 31.12
N GLN A 233 -24.56 31.54 30.46
CA GLN A 233 -24.05 31.80 29.12
C GLN A 233 -22.52 31.74 29.04
N ALA A 234 -21.81 32.19 30.09
CA ALA A 234 -20.36 32.17 30.13
C ALA A 234 -19.83 30.71 30.18
N GLN A 235 -20.44 29.84 30.98
CA GLN A 235 -20.12 28.43 31.02
C GLN A 235 -20.37 27.75 29.66
N GLN A 236 -21.50 28.01 29.01
CA GLN A 236 -21.81 27.50 27.68
C GLN A 236 -20.78 27.95 26.63
N ASN A 237 -20.33 29.22 26.69
CA ASN A 237 -19.33 29.75 25.78
C ASN A 237 -17.98 29.00 25.93
N VAL A 238 -17.49 28.82 27.15
CA VAL A 238 -16.23 28.13 27.42
C VAL A 238 -16.30 26.67 27.01
N LEU A 239 -17.45 25.98 27.22
CA LEU A 239 -17.63 24.61 26.80
C LEU A 239 -17.63 24.50 25.26
N ASN A 240 -18.26 25.44 24.55
CA ASN A 240 -18.23 25.49 23.09
C ASN A 240 -16.81 25.73 22.55
N GLU A 241 -15.99 26.58 23.20
CA GLU A 241 -14.58 26.77 22.83
C GLU A 241 -13.76 25.50 23.04
N LYS A 242 -13.98 24.78 24.14
CA LYS A 242 -13.35 23.47 24.38
C LYS A 242 -13.73 22.45 23.32
N ILE A 243 -15.00 22.38 22.91
CA ILE A 243 -15.48 21.49 21.84
C ILE A 243 -14.77 21.84 20.51
N ASN A 244 -14.67 23.13 20.18
CA ASN A 244 -13.98 23.57 18.96
C ASN A 244 -12.50 23.12 18.96
N SER A 245 -11.84 23.22 20.11
CA SER A 245 -10.41 22.91 20.26
C SER A 245 -10.11 21.42 20.38
N ALA A 246 -11.11 20.58 20.64
CA ALA A 246 -10.94 19.13 20.77
C ALA A 246 -10.40 18.54 19.46
N VAL A 247 -9.43 17.63 19.57
CA VAL A 247 -8.78 16.96 18.42
C VAL A 247 -9.17 15.49 18.30
N THR A 248 -9.86 14.96 19.33
CA THR A 248 -10.36 13.57 19.33
C THR A 248 -11.83 13.50 19.70
N ARG A 249 -12.52 12.46 19.20
CA ARG A 249 -13.92 12.13 19.54
C ARG A 249 -14.08 11.86 21.04
N THR A 250 -13.07 11.23 21.64
CA THR A 250 -13.05 10.97 23.08
C THR A 250 -13.04 12.26 23.89
N GLU A 251 -12.26 13.28 23.46
CA GLU A 251 -12.27 14.60 24.10
C GLU A 251 -13.63 15.28 24.01
N VAL A 252 -14.28 15.23 22.83
CA VAL A 252 -15.63 15.78 22.66
C VAL A 252 -16.62 15.11 23.59
N ALA A 253 -16.60 13.76 23.68
CA ALA A 253 -17.46 13.01 24.57
C ALA A 253 -17.21 13.34 26.07
N ALA A 254 -15.93 13.51 26.45
CA ALA A 254 -15.57 13.91 27.83
C ALA A 254 -16.08 15.31 28.16
N ILE A 255 -15.97 16.26 27.24
CA ILE A 255 -16.49 17.64 27.43
C ILE A 255 -18.00 17.62 27.64
N ILE A 256 -18.74 16.88 26.84
CA ILE A 256 -20.21 16.73 26.99
C ILE A 256 -20.56 16.04 28.32
N GLY A 257 -19.80 15.00 28.72
CA GLY A 257 -19.98 14.36 30.01
C GLY A 257 -19.79 15.35 31.18
N GLN A 258 -18.74 16.15 31.14
CA GLN A 258 -18.48 17.20 32.13
C GLN A 258 -19.57 18.29 32.12
N ALA A 259 -20.03 18.72 30.92
CA ALA A 259 -21.08 19.72 30.79
C ALA A 259 -22.40 19.25 31.45
N LYS A 260 -22.77 18.00 31.30
CA LYS A 260 -23.97 17.43 31.93
C LYS A 260 -23.85 17.38 33.43
N LEU A 261 -22.68 17.02 33.97
CA LEU A 261 -22.42 17.03 35.44
C LEU A 261 -22.45 18.47 35.96
N LEU A 262 -21.87 19.42 35.22
CA LEU A 262 -21.91 20.82 35.60
C LEU A 262 -23.34 21.36 35.63
N ASP A 263 -24.18 21.03 34.63
CA ASP A 263 -25.59 21.42 34.58
C ASP A 263 -26.35 20.88 35.82
N GLN A 264 -26.08 19.64 36.20
CA GLN A 264 -26.72 19.02 37.41
C GLN A 264 -26.31 19.74 38.73
N VAL A 265 -25.02 20.09 38.90
CA VAL A 265 -24.60 20.80 40.11
C VAL A 265 -25.06 22.25 40.11
N MET A 266 -25.20 22.89 38.93
CA MET A 266 -25.79 24.22 38.82
C MET A 266 -27.29 24.20 39.13
N GLU A 267 -28.05 23.17 38.74
CA GLU A 267 -29.45 22.96 39.15
C GLU A 267 -29.54 22.87 40.68
N ASN A 268 -28.69 22.07 41.34
CA ASN A 268 -28.66 21.95 42.78
C ASN A 268 -28.32 23.30 43.47
N LEU A 269 -27.38 24.04 42.87
CA LEU A 269 -26.99 25.37 43.36
C LEU A 269 -28.14 26.38 43.27
N GLU A 270 -28.86 26.40 42.17
CA GLU A 270 -30.05 27.27 41.95
C GLU A 270 -31.15 26.91 42.93
N GLU A 271 -31.44 25.63 43.08
CA GLU A 271 -32.47 25.14 44.02
C GLU A 271 -32.13 25.47 45.48
N SER A 272 -30.82 25.43 45.84
CA SER A 272 -30.38 25.72 47.23
C SER A 272 -30.76 27.08 47.75
N ILE A 273 -30.81 28.12 46.92
CA ILE A 273 -31.16 29.49 47.31
C ILE A 273 -32.58 29.91 46.87
N LYS A 274 -33.39 29.01 46.44
CA LYS A 274 -34.72 29.27 45.91
C LYS A 274 -35.67 29.95 46.90
N ASP A 275 -35.56 29.63 48.16
CA ASP A 275 -36.36 30.14 49.26
C ASP A 275 -35.71 31.32 50.04
N LYS A 276 -34.59 31.85 49.56
CA LYS A 276 -33.82 32.92 50.23
C LYS A 276 -34.64 34.10 50.65
N GLU A 277 -35.64 34.52 49.88
CA GLU A 277 -36.51 35.64 50.25
C GLU A 277 -37.48 35.30 51.39
N GLN A 278 -37.95 34.01 51.46
CA GLN A 278 -38.79 33.53 52.56
C GLN A 278 -37.99 33.40 53.84
N VAL A 279 -36.77 32.86 53.76
CA VAL A 279 -35.83 32.77 54.90
C VAL A 279 -35.55 34.16 55.48
N LYS A 280 -35.26 35.15 54.68
CA LYS A 280 -35.02 36.55 55.16
C LYS A 280 -36.23 37.21 55.76
N GLN A 281 -37.45 36.71 55.53
CA GLN A 281 -38.70 37.19 56.12
C GLN A 281 -39.10 36.33 57.35
N SER A 282 -38.43 35.26 57.65
CA SER A 282 -38.74 34.39 58.78
C SER A 282 -38.39 35.05 60.10
N SER A 283 -39.07 34.60 61.18
CA SER A 283 -38.78 35.05 62.54
C SER A 283 -37.36 34.66 63.00
N ASN A 284 -36.86 33.53 62.50
CA ASN A 284 -35.52 33.06 62.82
C ASN A 284 -34.51 34.06 62.28
N TYR A 285 -34.50 34.36 61.01
CA TYR A 285 -33.56 35.33 60.42
C TYR A 285 -33.71 36.74 61.00
N ILE A 286 -34.98 37.25 61.19
CA ILE A 286 -35.17 38.63 61.69
C ILE A 286 -34.59 38.81 63.08
N ASN A 287 -34.72 37.81 63.99
CA ASN A 287 -34.30 37.86 65.38
C ASN A 287 -32.90 37.34 65.65
N GLU A 288 -32.20 36.85 64.62
CA GLU A 288 -30.86 36.27 64.70
C GLU A 288 -29.78 37.32 64.97
N ASP A 289 -28.61 36.89 65.47
CA ASP A 289 -27.46 37.73 65.70
C ASP A 289 -26.89 38.32 64.37
N PRO A 290 -26.32 39.52 64.36
CA PRO A 290 -25.79 40.14 63.14
C PRO A 290 -24.74 39.29 62.43
N ASP A 291 -23.85 38.60 63.13
CA ASP A 291 -22.76 37.78 62.61
C ASP A 291 -23.29 36.59 61.78
N VAL A 292 -24.36 35.96 62.31
CA VAL A 292 -25.03 34.81 61.64
C VAL A 292 -25.75 35.28 60.38
N LYS A 293 -26.45 36.43 60.46
CA LYS A 293 -27.09 37.05 59.30
C LYS A 293 -26.08 37.37 58.22
N GLU A 294 -24.91 37.92 58.59
CA GLU A 294 -23.84 38.25 57.64
C GLU A 294 -23.27 36.99 56.99
N THR A 295 -23.08 35.89 57.75
CA THR A 295 -22.62 34.61 57.20
C THR A 295 -23.61 34.05 56.16
N TYR A 296 -24.92 34.03 56.52
CA TYR A 296 -25.98 33.61 55.61
C TYR A 296 -26.05 34.47 54.31
N ASP A 297 -26.01 35.79 54.45
CA ASP A 297 -26.07 36.72 53.35
C ASP A 297 -24.83 36.57 52.43
N ASN A 298 -23.66 36.32 52.99
CA ASN A 298 -22.44 36.09 52.23
C ASN A 298 -22.54 34.76 51.45
N ALA A 299 -23.09 33.69 52.03
CA ALA A 299 -23.32 32.44 51.33
C ALA A 299 -24.29 32.61 50.18
N VAL A 300 -25.45 33.29 50.39
CA VAL A 300 -26.43 33.58 49.31
C VAL A 300 -25.81 34.45 48.21
N ASN A 301 -25.02 35.45 48.57
CA ASN A 301 -24.33 36.33 47.61
C ASN A 301 -23.34 35.52 46.77
N HIS A 302 -22.53 34.65 47.37
CA HIS A 302 -21.57 33.81 46.67
C HIS A 302 -22.24 32.88 45.66
N VAL A 303 -23.32 32.21 46.04
CA VAL A 303 -24.15 31.40 45.15
C VAL A 303 -24.69 32.24 44.00
N THR A 304 -25.23 33.43 44.33
CA THR A 304 -25.82 34.36 43.33
C THR A 304 -24.74 34.83 42.33
N GLU A 305 -23.50 35.08 42.79
CA GLU A 305 -22.37 35.47 41.93
C GLU A 305 -22.03 34.33 40.94
N ILE A 306 -21.92 33.08 41.39
CA ILE A 306 -21.66 31.92 40.53
C ILE A 306 -22.76 31.79 39.47
N LEU A 307 -24.04 31.90 39.86
CA LEU A 307 -25.17 31.76 38.93
C LEU A 307 -25.18 32.84 37.85
N ASN A 308 -24.69 34.05 38.15
CA ASN A 308 -24.73 35.21 37.25
C ASN A 308 -23.37 35.57 36.63
N GLU A 309 -22.37 34.71 36.72
CA GLU A 309 -21.06 34.94 36.09
C GLU A 309 -21.19 35.16 34.58
N THR A 310 -20.57 36.24 34.11
CA THR A 310 -20.56 36.59 32.68
C THR A 310 -19.18 36.49 32.05
N VAL A 311 -18.13 36.47 32.89
CA VAL A 311 -16.71 36.37 32.49
C VAL A 311 -16.01 35.43 33.46
N ASN A 312 -15.10 34.57 32.93
CA ASN A 312 -14.35 33.59 33.71
C ASN A 312 -15.24 32.72 34.59
N PRO A 313 -16.20 31.99 34.02
CA PRO A 313 -17.18 31.23 34.80
C PRO A 313 -16.56 30.11 35.59
N THR A 314 -17.14 29.82 36.75
CA THR A 314 -16.83 28.67 37.57
C THR A 314 -17.26 27.40 36.82
N LEU A 315 -16.27 26.51 36.52
CA LEU A 315 -16.48 25.23 35.87
C LEU A 315 -16.15 24.03 36.81
N SER A 316 -15.61 24.33 37.99
CA SER A 316 -15.24 23.33 38.98
C SER A 316 -16.49 22.84 39.67
N ILE A 317 -16.80 21.58 39.52
CA ILE A 317 -17.91 20.89 40.23
C ILE A 317 -17.72 20.99 41.74
N GLU A 318 -16.49 20.77 42.23
CA GLU A 318 -16.13 20.84 43.64
C GLU A 318 -16.42 22.23 44.23
N ASP A 319 -16.07 23.34 43.54
CA ASP A 319 -16.30 24.70 44.02
C ASP A 319 -17.79 25.03 44.07
N ILE A 320 -18.57 24.56 43.12
CA ILE A 320 -20.03 24.73 43.06
C ILE A 320 -20.72 23.93 44.19
N GLU A 321 -20.32 22.66 44.38
CA GLU A 321 -20.84 21.83 45.48
C GLU A 321 -20.49 22.40 46.84
N HIS A 322 -19.27 22.99 47.00
CA HIS A 322 -18.87 23.63 48.22
C HIS A 322 -19.71 24.90 48.51
N ALA A 323 -20.00 25.71 47.48
CA ALA A 323 -20.89 26.88 47.62
C ALA A 323 -22.31 26.46 48.03
N CYS A 324 -22.83 25.34 47.51
CA CYS A 324 -24.12 24.75 47.86
C CYS A 324 -24.11 24.26 49.35
N LEU A 325 -23.03 23.63 49.82
CA LEU A 325 -22.91 23.14 51.17
C LEU A 325 -22.80 24.28 52.21
N LEU A 326 -22.11 25.38 51.93
CA LEU A 326 -22.02 26.54 52.81
C LEU A 326 -23.40 27.14 53.09
N TYR A 327 -24.27 27.25 52.09
CA TYR A 327 -25.63 27.72 52.25
C TYR A 327 -26.48 26.74 53.13
N THR A 328 -26.36 25.41 52.89
CA THR A 328 -27.20 24.41 53.57
C THR A 328 -26.76 24.16 55.00
N SER A 329 -25.45 24.24 55.33
CA SER A 329 -24.96 24.06 56.73
C SER A 329 -25.37 25.21 57.61
N ASP A 330 -25.33 26.45 57.12
CA ASP A 330 -25.74 27.66 57.86
C ASP A 330 -27.28 27.70 58.08
N ALA A 331 -28.05 27.04 57.20
CA ALA A 331 -29.49 26.90 57.35
C ALA A 331 -29.95 25.72 58.26
N ALA A 332 -29.02 24.78 58.56
CA ALA A 332 -29.32 23.57 59.30
C ALA A 332 -28.93 23.61 60.81
N ASP A 333 -28.13 24.59 61.23
CA ASP A 333 -27.72 24.81 62.62
C ASP A 333 -28.80 25.53 63.46
N GLU A 334 -30.00 25.67 62.92
CA GLU A 334 -31.20 26.09 63.60
C GLU A 334 -32.10 24.90 63.90
#